data_aa4cfd011cb683f1d12baf1ddbc415d8
#
_entry.id   aa4cfd011cb683f1d12baf1ddbc415d8
#
_cell.length_a   1.000
_cell.length_b   1.000
_cell.length_c   1.000
_cell.angle_alpha   90.00
_cell.angle_beta   90.00
_cell.angle_gamma   90.00
#
_symmetry.space_group_name_H-M   'P 1'
#
loop_
_entity.id
_entity.type
_entity.pdbx_description
1 polymer ?
#
loop_
_entity_poly.entity_id
_entity_poly.type
_entity_poly.pdbx_seq_one_letter_code
_entity_poly.pdbx_strand_id
1 'polypeptide(L)'
;MSEEKKPWQKSMPEEQFAFMRAILAAPSPVGLEAAMTQGVLKPAFDEFKHDGWQIHQFRGNAGMILDTHPGEDDRLTVMIIGHADKIRMQVRSIGDDGKIWINTDSFLPLTLLGHEVTLFSEDPEQPGSYRQIKGGTVEALGAIHFADAGLRSGKKGVKKEQIYLDLQVHGEKRKERLEQLGIRPGDAILLDRPIRPGFGEDTFVGAYLDNGLGCFVTAEVARLIADEGGLENVRVLFTIATHEEIGRFGSRVLAGELKPDVVIGVDVNHDYEAAPGIGDKRFTPLTMGEGYTLSVGSVASEYLNRLIEEAAKEYEIPVQRDVCGRDTGTDAMAAVLASVDAAATSIGFPIRNMHTISETGHTGDVLAAIHGIARALQHMDKLDVTADDLRQSHPRLDDVELVSELPEASD
;
A
#
# COMPACT_ATOMS: atom_id res chain seq x y z
N MET A 1 -25.86 -23.86 19.54
CA MET A 1 -24.86 -22.85 19.94
C MET A 1 -24.49 -22.12 18.66
N SER A 2 -24.69 -20.81 18.58
CA SER A 2 -24.19 -20.04 17.43
C SER A 2 -22.67 -20.11 17.45
N GLU A 3 -22.07 -20.57 16.38
CA GLU A 3 -20.64 -20.54 16.18
C GLU A 3 -20.12 -19.11 16.38
N GLU A 4 -19.07 -18.93 17.17
CA GLU A 4 -18.54 -17.59 17.41
C GLU A 4 -17.91 -17.06 16.13
N LYS A 5 -18.37 -15.89 15.67
CA LYS A 5 -17.82 -15.27 14.46
C LYS A 5 -16.32 -15.00 14.60
N LYS A 6 -15.55 -15.34 13.58
CA LYS A 6 -14.12 -15.05 13.47
C LYS A 6 -13.87 -13.53 13.35
N PRO A 7 -12.67 -13.01 13.68
CA PRO A 7 -12.39 -11.57 13.61
C PRO A 7 -12.75 -10.92 12.26
N TRP A 8 -12.39 -11.55 11.14
CA TRP A 8 -12.69 -11.05 9.80
C TRP A 8 -14.16 -11.17 9.36
N GLN A 9 -15.01 -11.79 10.16
CA GLN A 9 -16.46 -11.87 9.99
C GLN A 9 -17.22 -10.88 10.88
N LYS A 10 -16.49 -10.09 11.65
CA LYS A 10 -17.02 -9.05 12.52
C LYS A 10 -16.67 -7.69 11.93
N SER A 11 -17.48 -6.68 12.23
CA SER A 11 -17.10 -5.30 11.93
C SER A 11 -15.80 -4.94 12.64
N MET A 12 -14.92 -4.22 11.96
CA MET A 12 -13.66 -3.75 12.55
C MET A 12 -13.93 -2.91 13.81
N PRO A 13 -13.22 -3.16 14.94
CA PRO A 13 -13.36 -2.35 16.13
C PRO A 13 -13.12 -0.86 15.86
N GLU A 14 -13.88 0.03 16.51
CA GLU A 14 -13.79 1.48 16.28
C GLU A 14 -12.38 2.03 16.54
N GLU A 15 -11.68 1.54 17.56
CA GLU A 15 -10.31 1.94 17.86
C GLU A 15 -9.35 1.56 16.72
N GLN A 16 -9.47 0.35 16.19
CA GLN A 16 -8.67 -0.14 15.08
C GLN A 16 -8.99 0.64 13.79
N PHE A 17 -10.28 0.93 13.53
CA PHE A 17 -10.68 1.78 12.41
C PHE A 17 -10.15 3.22 12.56
N ALA A 18 -10.15 3.76 13.79
CA ALA A 18 -9.59 5.09 14.08
C ALA A 18 -8.08 5.14 13.83
N PHE A 19 -7.33 4.09 14.19
CA PHE A 19 -5.91 3.98 13.90
C PHE A 19 -5.65 3.89 12.39
N MET A 20 -6.39 3.05 11.66
CA MET A 20 -6.33 2.98 10.20
C MET A 20 -6.58 4.36 9.57
N ARG A 21 -7.60 5.06 10.03
CA ARG A 21 -7.93 6.41 9.58
C ARG A 21 -6.81 7.42 9.87
N ALA A 22 -6.14 7.33 11.01
CA ALA A 22 -5.04 8.21 11.37
C ALA A 22 -3.84 8.02 10.41
N ILE A 23 -3.48 6.78 10.08
CA ILE A 23 -2.42 6.47 9.11
C ILE A 23 -2.78 7.03 7.73
N LEU A 24 -3.99 6.72 7.24
CA LEU A 24 -4.43 7.15 5.91
C LEU A 24 -4.62 8.67 5.79
N ALA A 25 -4.94 9.36 6.89
CA ALA A 25 -5.06 10.83 6.92
C ALA A 25 -3.71 11.55 7.01
N ALA A 26 -2.66 10.90 7.51
CA ALA A 26 -1.34 11.52 7.62
C ALA A 26 -0.81 11.89 6.23
N PRO A 27 -0.38 13.13 6.00
CA PRO A 27 0.22 13.52 4.73
C PRO A 27 1.57 12.83 4.54
N SER A 28 1.70 12.11 3.43
CA SER A 28 2.93 11.37 3.10
C SER A 28 3.18 11.32 1.59
N PRO A 29 3.20 12.48 0.89
CA PRO A 29 3.56 12.47 -0.51
C PRO A 29 4.99 11.94 -0.69
N VAL A 30 5.26 11.21 -1.77
CA VAL A 30 6.59 10.65 -2.07
C VAL A 30 7.69 11.68 -1.75
N GLY A 31 8.61 11.29 -0.87
CA GLY A 31 9.72 12.14 -0.39
C GLY A 31 9.44 12.95 0.87
N LEU A 32 8.21 12.93 1.42
CA LEU A 32 7.80 13.67 2.62
C LEU A 32 6.96 12.79 3.58
N GLU A 33 7.38 11.56 3.83
CA GLU A 33 6.58 10.52 4.51
C GLU A 33 6.64 10.64 6.05
N ALA A 34 7.48 11.51 6.60
CA ALA A 34 7.73 11.58 8.06
C ALA A 34 6.46 11.84 8.89
N ALA A 35 5.46 12.53 8.35
CA ALA A 35 4.21 12.77 9.08
C ALA A 35 3.45 11.47 9.37
N MET A 36 3.49 10.48 8.48
CA MET A 36 2.92 9.15 8.72
C MET A 36 3.86 8.31 9.61
N THR A 37 5.11 8.17 9.21
CA THR A 37 6.04 7.24 9.84
C THR A 37 6.43 7.69 11.25
N GLN A 38 6.81 8.96 11.44
CA GLN A 38 7.24 9.50 12.74
C GLN A 38 6.07 10.03 13.57
N GLY A 39 5.03 10.57 12.91
CA GLY A 39 3.91 11.19 13.60
C GLY A 39 2.82 10.21 14.05
N VAL A 40 2.67 9.08 13.37
CA VAL A 40 1.59 8.10 13.65
C VAL A 40 2.15 6.71 13.96
N LEU A 41 2.92 6.12 13.06
CA LEU A 41 3.33 4.71 13.16
C LEU A 41 4.38 4.48 14.27
N LYS A 42 5.40 5.34 14.34
CA LYS A 42 6.42 5.20 15.38
C LYS A 42 5.85 5.27 16.79
N PRO A 43 5.00 6.25 17.15
CA PRO A 43 4.34 6.26 18.47
C PRO A 43 3.55 4.98 18.75
N ALA A 44 2.82 4.45 17.76
CA ALA A 44 2.08 3.21 17.91
C ALA A 44 3.01 2.01 18.16
N PHE A 45 4.12 1.90 17.42
CA PHE A 45 5.12 0.87 17.67
C PHE A 45 5.76 0.98 19.05
N ASP A 46 6.09 2.20 19.48
CA ASP A 46 6.67 2.44 20.81
C ASP A 46 5.71 2.03 21.94
N GLU A 47 4.39 2.07 21.70
CA GLU A 47 3.37 1.70 22.70
C GLU A 47 3.31 0.19 22.97
N PHE A 48 3.40 -0.65 21.92
CA PHE A 48 3.16 -2.10 22.04
C PHE A 48 4.42 -2.96 21.89
N LYS A 49 5.53 -2.43 21.38
CA LYS A 49 6.73 -3.24 21.17
C LYS A 49 7.29 -3.80 22.48
N HIS A 50 7.82 -5.02 22.42
CA HIS A 50 8.53 -5.61 23.56
C HIS A 50 9.86 -4.89 23.82
N ASP A 51 10.38 -4.98 25.05
CA ASP A 51 11.62 -4.31 25.47
C ASP A 51 12.85 -4.67 24.61
N GLY A 52 12.90 -5.89 24.06
CA GLY A 52 13.98 -6.35 23.18
C GLY A 52 13.86 -5.87 21.72
N TRP A 53 12.70 -5.37 21.31
CA TRP A 53 12.46 -4.94 19.94
C TRP A 53 13.02 -3.54 19.70
N GLN A 54 13.56 -3.29 18.50
CA GLN A 54 14.16 -1.99 18.17
C GLN A 54 13.53 -1.39 16.91
N ILE A 55 13.37 -0.05 16.95
CA ILE A 55 12.95 0.73 15.78
C ILE A 55 14.18 1.35 15.13
N HIS A 56 14.40 1.03 13.87
CA HIS A 56 15.41 1.63 13.00
C HIS A 56 14.77 2.62 12.05
N GLN A 57 15.37 3.78 11.85
CA GLN A 57 14.90 4.84 10.97
C GLN A 57 15.88 5.04 9.82
N PHE A 58 15.33 5.24 8.63
CA PHE A 58 16.11 5.37 7.39
C PHE A 58 15.70 6.63 6.62
N ARG A 59 16.54 7.06 5.69
CA ARG A 59 16.27 8.17 4.77
C ARG A 59 15.72 9.41 5.44
N GLY A 60 16.46 9.97 6.39
CA GLY A 60 16.02 11.16 7.09
C GLY A 60 14.73 10.97 7.91
N ASN A 61 14.51 9.75 8.40
CA ASN A 61 13.35 9.32 9.19
C ASN A 61 12.06 9.11 8.36
N ALA A 62 12.14 9.03 7.06
CA ALA A 62 10.98 8.78 6.21
C ALA A 62 10.56 7.30 6.25
N GLY A 63 11.49 6.36 6.11
CA GLY A 63 11.25 4.92 6.28
C GLY A 63 11.64 4.44 7.68
N MET A 64 11.06 3.32 8.11
CA MET A 64 11.41 2.71 9.40
C MET A 64 11.15 1.20 9.41
N ILE A 65 11.80 0.51 10.35
CA ILE A 65 11.63 -0.91 10.61
C ILE A 65 11.47 -1.11 12.11
N LEU A 66 10.49 -1.94 12.50
CA LEU A 66 10.45 -2.53 13.82
C LEU A 66 11.04 -3.95 13.73
N ASP A 67 12.20 -4.14 14.34
CA ASP A 67 12.96 -5.38 14.35
C ASP A 67 12.72 -6.13 15.65
N THR A 68 12.22 -7.36 15.57
CA THR A 68 11.87 -8.16 16.74
C THR A 68 13.09 -8.80 17.44
N HIS A 69 14.19 -9.03 16.70
CA HIS A 69 15.42 -9.64 17.22
C HIS A 69 16.64 -8.91 16.64
N PRO A 70 16.93 -7.69 17.13
CA PRO A 70 18.02 -6.89 16.60
C PRO A 70 19.39 -7.54 16.89
N GLY A 71 20.24 -7.56 15.87
CA GLY A 71 21.58 -8.14 15.94
C GLY A 71 21.81 -9.22 14.88
N GLU A 72 23.00 -9.83 14.93
CA GLU A 72 23.31 -11.01 14.10
C GLU A 72 22.69 -12.25 14.77
N ASP A 73 21.97 -13.04 13.97
CA ASP A 73 21.12 -14.10 14.45
C ASP A 73 20.93 -15.14 13.33
N ASP A 74 20.82 -16.42 13.66
CA ASP A 74 20.60 -17.53 12.73
C ASP A 74 19.12 -17.80 12.48
N ARG A 75 18.21 -17.01 13.08
CA ARG A 75 16.76 -17.14 12.88
C ARG A 75 16.36 -16.84 11.46
N LEU A 76 15.31 -17.50 11.00
CA LEU A 76 14.65 -17.12 9.75
C LEU A 76 14.25 -15.64 9.80
N THR A 77 14.81 -14.83 8.92
CA THR A 77 14.51 -13.40 8.87
C THR A 77 13.42 -13.13 7.83
N VAL A 78 12.24 -12.73 8.31
CA VAL A 78 11.08 -12.40 7.49
C VAL A 78 10.87 -10.89 7.46
N MET A 79 10.89 -10.30 6.28
CA MET A 79 10.58 -8.88 6.07
C MET A 79 9.14 -8.73 5.57
N ILE A 80 8.30 -8.05 6.36
CA ILE A 80 6.93 -7.66 5.98
C ILE A 80 6.98 -6.19 5.57
N ILE A 81 6.55 -5.85 4.36
CA ILE A 81 6.72 -4.50 3.81
C ILE A 81 5.38 -3.90 3.37
N GLY A 82 5.01 -2.76 3.97
CA GLY A 82 4.04 -1.83 3.41
C GLY A 82 4.73 -0.50 3.09
N HIS A 83 4.26 0.28 2.11
CA HIS A 83 4.86 1.57 1.79
C HIS A 83 4.04 2.76 2.30
N ALA A 84 4.75 3.76 2.81
CA ALA A 84 4.14 4.97 3.38
C ALA A 84 3.90 6.07 2.34
N ASP A 85 4.63 6.03 1.23
CA ASP A 85 4.52 7.08 0.21
C ASP A 85 3.21 6.97 -0.56
N LYS A 86 2.65 8.15 -0.83
CA LYS A 86 1.43 8.35 -1.62
C LYS A 86 1.80 8.96 -2.95
N ILE A 87 1.20 8.47 -4.05
CA ILE A 87 1.31 9.15 -5.35
C ILE A 87 0.96 10.62 -5.19
N ARG A 88 1.71 11.49 -5.83
CA ARG A 88 1.50 12.92 -5.70
C ARG A 88 1.40 13.62 -7.05
N MET A 89 0.69 14.72 -7.05
CA MET A 89 0.91 15.77 -8.03
C MET A 89 2.02 16.69 -7.52
N GLN A 90 2.61 17.49 -8.41
CA GLN A 90 3.61 18.49 -8.02
C GLN A 90 3.51 19.76 -8.86
N VAL A 91 3.82 20.88 -8.23
CA VAL A 91 3.88 22.16 -8.90
C VAL A 91 4.96 22.12 -9.99
N ARG A 92 4.59 22.47 -11.23
CA ARG A 92 5.52 22.61 -12.36
C ARG A 92 5.92 24.07 -12.57
N SER A 93 4.94 24.98 -12.57
CA SER A 93 5.16 26.42 -12.75
C SER A 93 3.94 27.21 -12.30
N ILE A 94 4.13 28.50 -12.04
CA ILE A 94 3.06 29.45 -11.68
C ILE A 94 2.92 30.48 -12.82
N GLY A 95 1.73 30.58 -13.39
CA GLY A 95 1.40 31.56 -14.42
C GLY A 95 1.06 32.93 -13.84
N ASP A 96 1.26 33.98 -14.61
CA ASP A 96 0.91 35.36 -14.21
C ASP A 96 -0.60 35.52 -13.95
N ASP A 97 -1.42 34.64 -14.55
CA ASP A 97 -2.86 34.55 -14.34
C ASP A 97 -3.26 33.82 -13.03
N GLY A 98 -2.29 33.37 -12.24
CA GLY A 98 -2.50 32.70 -10.97
C GLY A 98 -2.78 31.21 -11.08
N LYS A 99 -2.73 30.63 -12.28
CA LYS A 99 -2.80 29.17 -12.43
C LYS A 99 -1.49 28.51 -12.00
N ILE A 100 -1.60 27.47 -11.20
CA ILE A 100 -0.46 26.63 -10.80
C ILE A 100 -0.48 25.37 -11.67
N TRP A 101 0.37 25.37 -12.71
CA TRP A 101 0.50 24.20 -13.59
C TRP A 101 1.15 23.04 -12.86
N ILE A 102 0.59 21.84 -12.99
CA ILE A 102 0.99 20.67 -12.23
C ILE A 102 1.43 19.50 -13.12
N ASN A 103 2.29 18.66 -12.59
CA ASN A 103 2.60 17.34 -13.11
C ASN A 103 1.84 16.27 -12.32
N THR A 104 1.46 15.18 -13.01
CA THR A 104 0.71 14.07 -12.43
C THR A 104 1.27 12.77 -12.98
N ASP A 105 2.35 12.27 -12.40
CA ASP A 105 3.05 11.13 -13.02
C ASP A 105 2.24 9.84 -12.95
N SER A 106 1.55 9.58 -11.84
CA SER A 106 0.79 8.36 -11.60
C SER A 106 -0.72 8.51 -11.75
N PHE A 107 -1.26 9.74 -11.66
CA PHE A 107 -2.69 9.98 -11.87
C PHE A 107 -3.05 10.20 -13.33
N LEU A 108 -4.19 9.67 -13.75
CA LEU A 108 -4.81 10.08 -15.01
C LEU A 108 -5.48 11.45 -14.85
N PRO A 109 -5.31 12.40 -15.79
CA PRO A 109 -5.94 13.72 -15.69
C PRO A 109 -7.45 13.66 -15.47
N LEU A 110 -8.12 12.66 -16.05
CA LEU A 110 -9.57 12.48 -15.93
C LEU A 110 -10.02 12.24 -14.49
N THR A 111 -9.19 11.58 -13.67
CA THR A 111 -9.53 11.24 -12.28
C THR A 111 -9.25 12.37 -11.29
N LEU A 112 -8.72 13.51 -11.77
CA LEU A 112 -8.32 14.64 -10.93
C LEU A 112 -9.25 15.85 -11.05
N LEU A 113 -9.94 16.00 -12.19
CA LEU A 113 -10.68 17.22 -12.49
C LEU A 113 -11.82 17.48 -11.52
N GLY A 114 -11.88 18.71 -10.99
CA GLY A 114 -12.91 19.17 -10.08
C GLY A 114 -12.70 18.69 -8.62
N HIS A 115 -11.58 18.02 -8.32
CA HIS A 115 -11.31 17.56 -6.96
C HIS A 115 -10.52 18.57 -6.16
N GLU A 116 -10.86 18.67 -4.88
CA GLU A 116 -10.12 19.45 -3.90
C GLU A 116 -8.80 18.78 -3.54
N VAL A 117 -7.79 19.59 -3.30
CA VAL A 117 -6.44 19.16 -2.99
C VAL A 117 -5.83 19.99 -1.86
N THR A 118 -4.82 19.42 -1.21
CA THR A 118 -3.93 20.12 -0.29
C THR A 118 -2.55 20.23 -0.93
N LEU A 119 -2.02 21.45 -1.04
CA LEU A 119 -0.66 21.74 -1.46
C LEU A 119 0.23 21.88 -0.23
N PHE A 120 1.40 21.27 -0.27
CA PHE A 120 2.43 21.31 0.77
C PHE A 120 3.60 22.15 0.30
N SER A 121 3.78 23.31 0.90
CA SER A 121 4.85 24.24 0.57
C SER A 121 5.74 24.48 1.77
N GLU A 122 7.05 24.51 1.57
CA GLU A 122 8.00 24.84 2.63
C GLU A 122 7.80 26.28 3.10
N ASP A 123 7.79 26.47 4.42
CA ASP A 123 7.68 27.80 5.00
C ASP A 123 8.94 28.61 4.70
N PRO A 124 8.86 29.72 3.96
CA PRO A 124 10.03 30.54 3.62
C PRO A 124 10.73 31.14 4.85
N GLU A 125 10.03 31.26 5.99
CA GLU A 125 10.59 31.77 7.25
C GLU A 125 11.17 30.66 8.14
N GLN A 126 10.79 29.39 7.90
CA GLN A 126 11.24 28.26 8.70
C GLN A 126 11.64 27.08 7.79
N PRO A 127 12.85 27.06 7.24
CA PRO A 127 13.32 25.97 6.38
C PRO A 127 13.17 24.59 7.05
N GLY A 128 12.65 23.63 6.30
CA GLY A 128 12.32 22.29 6.80
C GLY A 128 10.93 22.15 7.42
N SER A 129 10.22 23.26 7.65
CA SER A 129 8.81 23.27 8.06
C SER A 129 7.92 23.43 6.83
N TYR A 130 6.77 22.73 6.82
CA TYR A 130 5.83 22.76 5.69
C TYR A 130 4.47 23.32 6.11
N ARG A 131 3.91 24.17 5.25
CA ARG A 131 2.55 24.69 5.35
C ARG A 131 1.61 23.85 4.50
N GLN A 132 0.39 23.62 4.97
CA GLN A 132 -0.70 23.00 4.23
C GLN A 132 -1.60 24.11 3.68
N ILE A 133 -1.70 24.21 2.37
CA ILE A 133 -2.55 25.18 1.66
C ILE A 133 -3.73 24.39 1.09
N LYS A 134 -4.92 24.61 1.66
CA LYS A 134 -6.17 23.91 1.32
C LYS A 134 -7.11 24.76 0.47
N GLY A 135 -8.11 24.09 -0.12
CA GLY A 135 -9.19 24.75 -0.88
C GLY A 135 -8.87 24.98 -2.34
N GLY A 136 -7.73 24.49 -2.82
CA GLY A 136 -7.45 24.48 -4.25
C GLY A 136 -8.19 23.34 -4.96
N THR A 137 -8.55 23.56 -6.23
CA THR A 137 -9.19 22.54 -7.09
C THR A 137 -8.37 22.29 -8.34
N VAL A 138 -8.35 21.05 -8.80
CA VAL A 138 -7.69 20.69 -10.05
C VAL A 138 -8.61 20.98 -11.22
N GLU A 139 -8.14 21.78 -12.17
CA GLU A 139 -8.92 22.25 -13.31
C GLU A 139 -8.15 22.07 -14.63
N ALA A 140 -8.89 22.09 -15.74
CA ALA A 140 -8.29 22.01 -17.08
C ALA A 140 -8.96 22.94 -18.09
N LEU A 141 -10.27 23.08 -18.03
CA LEU A 141 -11.06 23.63 -19.13
C LEU A 141 -11.41 25.11 -18.93
N GLY A 142 -11.42 25.59 -17.68
CA GLY A 142 -11.80 26.97 -17.34
C GLY A 142 -13.25 27.28 -17.74
N ALA A 143 -13.45 27.56 -19.03
CA ALA A 143 -14.78 27.82 -19.59
C ALA A 143 -15.22 26.64 -20.49
N ILE A 144 -15.85 25.63 -19.93
CA ILE A 144 -16.17 24.36 -20.60
C ILE A 144 -16.96 24.54 -21.92
N HIS A 145 -17.85 25.50 -22.00
CA HIS A 145 -18.65 25.75 -23.21
C HIS A 145 -17.80 26.24 -24.40
N PHE A 146 -16.63 26.78 -24.13
CA PHE A 146 -15.69 27.30 -25.15
C PHE A 146 -14.47 26.38 -25.33
N ALA A 147 -14.42 25.26 -24.63
CA ALA A 147 -13.37 24.28 -24.81
C ALA A 147 -13.42 23.64 -26.22
N ASP A 148 -12.32 23.03 -26.64
CA ASP A 148 -12.22 22.30 -27.90
C ASP A 148 -13.40 21.35 -28.11
N ALA A 149 -13.97 21.32 -29.32
CA ALA A 149 -15.15 20.51 -29.61
C ALA A 149 -14.92 19.01 -29.38
N GLY A 150 -13.70 18.52 -29.55
CA GLY A 150 -13.33 17.13 -29.25
C GLY A 150 -13.36 16.81 -27.77
N LEU A 151 -12.91 17.74 -26.92
CA LEU A 151 -13.00 17.62 -25.45
C LEU A 151 -14.47 17.64 -25.01
N ARG A 152 -15.26 18.58 -25.50
CA ARG A 152 -16.69 18.68 -25.17
C ARG A 152 -17.51 17.45 -25.59
N SER A 153 -17.15 16.81 -26.68
CA SER A 153 -17.84 15.62 -27.21
C SER A 153 -17.29 14.29 -26.63
N GLY A 154 -16.27 14.33 -25.77
CA GLY A 154 -15.60 13.14 -25.26
C GLY A 154 -14.73 12.38 -26.28
N LYS A 155 -14.49 12.95 -27.46
CA LYS A 155 -13.63 12.35 -28.49
C LYS A 155 -12.14 12.52 -28.23
N LYS A 156 -11.79 13.51 -27.39
CA LYS A 156 -10.41 13.77 -26.91
C LYS A 156 -10.37 13.73 -25.39
N GLY A 157 -9.31 13.19 -24.83
CA GLY A 157 -9.02 13.28 -23.39
C GLY A 157 -8.28 14.58 -23.06
N VAL A 158 -8.34 14.98 -21.79
CA VAL A 158 -7.51 16.03 -21.22
C VAL A 158 -6.08 15.50 -21.10
N LYS A 159 -5.10 16.28 -21.56
CA LYS A 159 -3.68 15.93 -21.46
C LYS A 159 -3.08 16.39 -20.13
N LYS A 160 -2.01 15.74 -19.69
CA LYS A 160 -1.28 16.10 -18.45
C LYS A 160 -0.84 17.57 -18.43
N GLU A 161 -0.44 18.12 -19.56
CA GLU A 161 0.04 19.50 -19.67
C GLU A 161 -1.07 20.54 -19.58
N GLN A 162 -2.33 20.13 -19.65
CA GLN A 162 -3.50 21.02 -19.64
C GLN A 162 -4.10 21.21 -18.25
N ILE A 163 -3.64 20.49 -17.23
CA ILE A 163 -4.18 20.57 -15.89
C ILE A 163 -3.40 21.55 -15.02
N TYR A 164 -4.13 22.25 -14.18
CA TYR A 164 -3.59 23.22 -13.23
C TYR A 164 -4.38 23.18 -11.91
N LEU A 165 -3.74 23.59 -10.85
CA LEU A 165 -4.38 23.86 -9.57
C LEU A 165 -4.85 25.33 -9.57
N ASP A 166 -6.11 25.55 -9.23
CA ASP A 166 -6.71 26.86 -9.02
C ASP A 166 -6.93 27.08 -7.51
N LEU A 167 -6.24 28.06 -6.94
CA LEU A 167 -6.43 28.54 -5.57
C LEU A 167 -7.37 29.76 -5.51
N GLN A 168 -8.13 30.02 -6.56
CA GLN A 168 -9.12 31.09 -6.71
C GLN A 168 -8.56 32.50 -6.44
N VAL A 169 -7.27 32.70 -6.69
CA VAL A 169 -6.62 34.00 -6.51
C VAL A 169 -7.04 34.98 -7.63
N HIS A 170 -7.60 36.11 -7.25
CA HIS A 170 -8.07 37.15 -8.16
C HIS A 170 -7.35 38.49 -7.94
N GLY A 171 -7.57 39.45 -8.81
CA GLY A 171 -6.94 40.80 -8.76
C GLY A 171 -5.58 40.82 -9.43
N GLU A 172 -4.76 41.78 -9.05
CA GLU A 172 -3.41 41.99 -9.60
C GLU A 172 -2.36 41.17 -8.88
N LYS A 173 -1.18 40.99 -9.50
CA LYS A 173 0.00 40.33 -8.94
C LYS A 173 -0.29 38.92 -8.40
N ARG A 174 -1.10 38.12 -9.11
CA ARG A 174 -1.53 36.81 -8.66
C ARG A 174 -0.36 35.87 -8.44
N LYS A 175 0.58 35.84 -9.36
CA LYS A 175 1.80 35.01 -9.27
C LYS A 175 2.62 35.41 -8.05
N GLU A 176 2.95 36.66 -7.87
CA GLU A 176 3.76 37.15 -6.76
C GLU A 176 3.10 36.82 -5.40
N ARG A 177 1.78 36.92 -5.33
CA ARG A 177 1.02 36.58 -4.11
C ARG A 177 1.10 35.11 -3.79
N LEU A 178 1.09 34.22 -4.80
CA LEU A 178 1.27 32.77 -4.62
C LEU A 178 2.71 32.45 -4.20
N GLU A 179 3.69 33.08 -4.83
CA GLU A 179 5.10 32.92 -4.47
C GLU A 179 5.41 33.42 -3.05
N GLN A 180 4.73 34.49 -2.57
CA GLN A 180 4.83 34.94 -1.17
C GLN A 180 4.29 33.94 -0.14
N LEU A 181 3.39 33.01 -0.55
CA LEU A 181 2.99 31.89 0.30
C LEU A 181 4.07 30.81 0.42
N GLY A 182 5.15 30.91 -0.34
CA GLY A 182 6.22 29.93 -0.42
C GLY A 182 6.06 28.92 -1.57
N ILE A 183 4.96 29.03 -2.34
CA ILE A 183 4.67 28.05 -3.43
C ILE A 183 5.73 28.14 -4.50
N ARG A 184 6.33 27.02 -4.84
CA ARG A 184 7.42 26.90 -5.81
C ARG A 184 7.35 25.59 -6.61
N PRO A 185 8.01 25.51 -7.78
CA PRO A 185 8.15 24.25 -8.51
C PRO A 185 8.72 23.14 -7.65
N GLY A 186 8.10 21.95 -7.73
CA GLY A 186 8.45 20.76 -6.95
C GLY A 186 7.59 20.54 -5.70
N ASP A 187 6.83 21.53 -5.25
CA ASP A 187 5.94 21.39 -4.10
C ASP A 187 4.89 20.31 -4.34
N ALA A 188 4.67 19.48 -3.33
CA ALA A 188 3.78 18.35 -3.40
C ALA A 188 2.30 18.73 -3.26
N ILE A 189 1.44 17.99 -3.95
CA ILE A 189 -0.01 18.17 -3.89
C ILE A 189 -0.66 16.81 -3.72
N LEU A 190 -1.55 16.69 -2.74
CA LEU A 190 -2.34 15.48 -2.47
C LEU A 190 -3.84 15.77 -2.65
N LEU A 191 -4.61 14.75 -3.04
CA LEU A 191 -6.06 14.77 -2.98
C LEU A 191 -6.53 14.93 -1.53
N ASP A 192 -7.53 15.77 -1.29
CA ASP A 192 -8.06 16.02 0.07
C ASP A 192 -9.35 15.23 0.28
N ARG A 193 -9.21 13.93 0.57
CA ARG A 193 -10.34 13.07 0.89
C ARG A 193 -10.00 12.02 1.94
N PRO A 194 -10.18 12.35 3.23
CA PRO A 194 -10.03 11.38 4.30
C PRO A 194 -10.96 10.18 4.13
N ILE A 195 -10.55 9.02 4.62
CA ILE A 195 -11.40 7.84 4.62
C ILE A 195 -12.58 8.03 5.59
N ARG A 196 -13.69 7.42 5.22
CA ARG A 196 -14.92 7.35 6.01
C ARG A 196 -15.60 6.00 5.78
N PRO A 197 -16.49 5.56 6.69
CA PRO A 197 -17.36 4.42 6.41
C PRO A 197 -18.09 4.58 5.08
N GLY A 198 -18.17 3.51 4.31
CA GLY A 198 -18.90 3.43 3.06
C GLY A 198 -20.40 3.32 3.26
N PHE A 199 -21.16 3.17 2.20
CA PHE A 199 -22.61 2.91 2.26
C PHE A 199 -22.92 1.43 2.50
N GLY A 200 -22.08 0.52 1.98
CA GLY A 200 -22.20 -0.92 2.22
C GLY A 200 -21.66 -1.31 3.60
N GLU A 201 -22.15 -2.44 4.12
CA GLU A 201 -21.64 -3.01 5.37
C GLU A 201 -20.14 -3.28 5.26
N ASP A 202 -19.40 -2.99 6.32
CA ASP A 202 -17.97 -3.20 6.47
C ASP A 202 -17.09 -2.60 5.34
N THR A 203 -17.67 -1.65 4.56
CA THR A 203 -16.93 -0.91 3.53
C THR A 203 -16.43 0.44 4.04
N PHE A 204 -15.36 0.94 3.44
CA PHE A 204 -14.84 2.29 3.66
C PHE A 204 -14.35 2.89 2.35
N VAL A 205 -14.34 4.22 2.26
CA VAL A 205 -14.00 4.94 1.02
C VAL A 205 -13.20 6.21 1.32
N GLY A 206 -12.21 6.48 0.50
CA GLY A 206 -11.37 7.69 0.55
C GLY A 206 -10.27 7.65 -0.50
N ALA A 207 -9.31 8.55 -0.40
CA ALA A 207 -8.11 8.53 -1.22
C ALA A 207 -6.95 7.86 -0.45
N TYR A 208 -6.00 7.29 -1.21
CA TYR A 208 -4.74 6.75 -0.68
C TYR A 208 -4.90 5.52 0.20
N LEU A 209 -5.84 4.63 -0.13
CA LEU A 209 -5.81 3.27 0.40
C LEU A 209 -4.50 2.59 0.01
N ASP A 210 -4.04 2.89 -1.19
CA ASP A 210 -2.72 2.61 -1.71
C ASP A 210 -1.67 3.61 -1.16
N ASN A 211 -0.69 3.21 -0.30
CA ASN A 211 -0.72 1.93 0.43
C ASN A 211 -0.69 2.17 1.95
N GLY A 212 -1.43 3.17 2.41
CA GLY A 212 -1.64 3.37 3.85
C GLY A 212 -2.25 2.15 4.53
N LEU A 213 -3.01 1.32 3.78
CA LEU A 213 -3.54 0.05 4.28
C LEU A 213 -2.44 -0.97 4.53
N GLY A 214 -1.46 -1.11 3.65
CA GLY A 214 -0.33 -2.00 3.87
C GLY A 214 0.49 -1.59 5.09
N CYS A 215 0.66 -0.28 5.33
CA CYS A 215 1.27 0.21 6.56
C CYS A 215 0.44 -0.14 7.80
N PHE A 216 -0.88 0.00 7.73
CA PHE A 216 -1.80 -0.36 8.81
C PHE A 216 -1.74 -1.87 9.10
N VAL A 217 -1.83 -2.72 8.08
CA VAL A 217 -1.73 -4.17 8.23
C VAL A 217 -0.39 -4.57 8.85
N THR A 218 0.72 -4.01 8.35
CA THR A 218 2.06 -4.26 8.90
C THR A 218 2.13 -3.91 10.39
N ALA A 219 1.56 -2.78 10.81
CA ALA A 219 1.53 -2.35 12.21
C ALA A 219 0.63 -3.24 13.08
N GLU A 220 -0.54 -3.62 12.58
CA GLU A 220 -1.47 -4.47 13.33
C GLU A 220 -1.00 -5.93 13.44
N VAL A 221 -0.30 -6.45 12.42
CA VAL A 221 0.39 -7.75 12.54
C VAL A 221 1.46 -7.69 13.64
N ALA A 222 2.26 -6.62 13.68
CA ALA A 222 3.27 -6.44 14.72
C ALA A 222 2.63 -6.36 16.11
N ARG A 223 1.51 -5.62 16.27
CA ARG A 223 0.75 -5.55 17.52
C ARG A 223 0.23 -6.94 17.94
N LEU A 224 -0.40 -7.67 17.01
CA LEU A 224 -0.95 -9.00 17.30
C LEU A 224 0.14 -9.99 17.73
N ILE A 225 1.29 -9.98 17.06
CA ILE A 225 2.44 -10.81 17.46
C ILE A 225 2.97 -10.38 18.84
N ALA A 226 3.04 -9.08 19.14
CA ALA A 226 3.45 -8.61 20.47
C ALA A 226 2.46 -9.04 21.56
N ASP A 227 1.17 -8.85 21.34
CA ASP A 227 0.10 -9.20 22.30
C ASP A 227 0.07 -10.72 22.61
N GLU A 228 0.49 -11.54 21.63
CA GLU A 228 0.55 -13.01 21.77
C GLU A 228 1.92 -13.52 22.27
N GLY A 229 2.83 -12.63 22.67
CA GLY A 229 4.09 -12.97 23.35
C GLY A 229 5.34 -12.96 22.45
N GLY A 230 5.23 -12.63 21.18
CA GLY A 230 6.33 -12.62 20.21
C GLY A 230 6.53 -13.98 19.53
N LEU A 231 7.65 -14.11 18.83
CA LEU A 231 8.07 -15.35 18.13
C LEU A 231 9.45 -15.76 18.66
N GLU A 232 9.75 -17.05 18.69
CA GLU A 232 11.00 -17.59 19.22
C GLU A 232 12.04 -17.83 18.11
N ASN A 233 11.63 -18.45 17.02
CA ASN A 233 12.50 -18.94 15.94
C ASN A 233 12.49 -18.06 14.68
N VAL A 234 11.60 -17.07 14.64
CA VAL A 234 11.47 -16.15 13.51
C VAL A 234 11.77 -14.72 13.94
N ARG A 235 12.74 -14.08 13.26
CA ARG A 235 12.98 -12.64 13.33
C ARG A 235 12.11 -11.94 12.31
N VAL A 236 11.28 -10.99 12.74
CA VAL A 236 10.45 -10.22 11.83
C VAL A 236 10.93 -8.77 11.73
N LEU A 237 11.06 -8.30 10.50
CA LEU A 237 11.34 -6.93 10.15
C LEU A 237 10.03 -6.30 9.64
N PHE A 238 9.24 -5.71 10.54
CA PHE A 238 8.03 -4.95 10.16
C PHE A 238 8.44 -3.63 9.54
N THR A 239 8.38 -3.58 8.22
CA THR A 239 9.01 -2.53 7.42
C THR A 239 7.98 -1.58 6.85
N ILE A 240 8.19 -0.29 7.08
CA ILE A 240 7.46 0.80 6.45
C ILE A 240 8.41 1.44 5.44
N ALA A 241 8.25 1.10 4.18
CA ALA A 241 9.10 1.55 3.09
C ALA A 241 8.68 2.92 2.55
N THR A 242 9.49 3.47 1.67
CA THR A 242 9.24 4.74 0.97
C THR A 242 9.65 4.62 -0.49
N HIS A 243 9.13 5.49 -1.35
CA HIS A 243 9.44 5.53 -2.78
C HIS A 243 9.05 4.25 -3.53
N GLU A 244 7.99 3.56 -3.09
CA GLU A 244 7.42 2.44 -3.84
C GLU A 244 6.88 2.94 -5.17
N GLU A 245 6.05 3.96 -5.15
CA GLU A 245 5.30 4.57 -6.25
C GLU A 245 6.18 5.07 -7.43
N ILE A 246 7.45 5.25 -7.21
CA ILE A 246 8.42 5.70 -8.22
C ILE A 246 9.53 4.70 -8.52
N GLY A 247 9.37 3.45 -8.08
CA GLY A 247 10.28 2.35 -8.45
C GLY A 247 10.79 1.51 -7.31
N ARG A 248 10.12 1.46 -6.16
CA ARG A 248 10.44 0.59 -5.01
C ARG A 248 11.85 0.82 -4.46
N PHE A 249 12.33 2.08 -4.47
CA PHE A 249 13.72 2.38 -4.12
C PHE A 249 14.01 2.15 -2.64
N GLY A 250 13.06 2.46 -1.76
CA GLY A 250 13.21 2.30 -0.32
C GLY A 250 13.39 0.84 0.08
N SER A 251 12.45 0.01 -0.32
CA SER A 251 12.45 -1.43 -0.01
C SER A 251 13.65 -2.16 -0.62
N ARG A 252 14.07 -1.79 -1.84
CA ARG A 252 15.28 -2.35 -2.45
C ARG A 252 16.53 -2.08 -1.63
N VAL A 253 16.71 -0.87 -1.11
CA VAL A 253 17.84 -0.53 -0.24
C VAL A 253 17.78 -1.35 1.04
N LEU A 254 16.62 -1.41 1.68
CA LEU A 254 16.42 -2.14 2.93
C LEU A 254 16.66 -3.64 2.75
N ALA A 255 16.10 -4.25 1.70
CA ALA A 255 16.34 -5.66 1.41
C ALA A 255 17.82 -5.95 1.11
N GLY A 256 18.50 -5.07 0.38
CA GLY A 256 19.92 -5.21 0.07
C GLY A 256 20.84 -5.07 1.30
N GLU A 257 20.49 -4.24 2.27
CA GLU A 257 21.23 -4.05 3.52
C GLU A 257 20.97 -5.17 4.53
N LEU A 258 19.69 -5.56 4.71
CA LEU A 258 19.28 -6.49 5.77
C LEU A 258 19.24 -7.95 5.33
N LYS A 259 19.25 -8.20 4.02
CA LYS A 259 19.30 -9.53 3.38
C LYS A 259 18.34 -10.54 4.03
N PRO A 260 17.03 -10.26 4.04
CA PRO A 260 16.04 -11.16 4.62
C PRO A 260 16.01 -12.49 3.84
N ASP A 261 15.64 -13.58 4.51
CA ASP A 261 15.38 -14.88 3.88
C ASP A 261 14.01 -14.93 3.20
N VAL A 262 13.06 -14.15 3.73
CA VAL A 262 11.69 -14.05 3.22
C VAL A 262 11.29 -12.58 3.07
N VAL A 263 10.61 -12.26 1.96
CA VAL A 263 9.96 -10.95 1.76
C VAL A 263 8.49 -11.15 1.44
N ILE A 264 7.63 -10.55 2.25
CA ILE A 264 6.18 -10.48 2.02
C ILE A 264 5.80 -9.01 1.82
N GLY A 265 5.47 -8.64 0.59
CA GLY A 265 4.89 -7.34 0.31
C GLY A 265 3.43 -7.32 0.76
N VAL A 266 3.03 -6.23 1.39
CA VAL A 266 1.63 -6.00 1.80
C VAL A 266 1.12 -4.79 1.06
N ASP A 267 0.17 -5.01 0.13
CA ASP A 267 -0.28 -3.95 -0.76
C ASP A 267 -1.75 -4.13 -1.16
N VAL A 268 -2.32 -3.12 -1.78
CA VAL A 268 -3.68 -3.22 -2.33
C VAL A 268 -3.67 -4.02 -3.64
N ASN A 269 -4.83 -4.56 -3.99
CA ASN A 269 -5.06 -5.25 -5.26
C ASN A 269 -6.36 -4.76 -5.89
N HIS A 270 -6.62 -5.10 -7.14
CA HIS A 270 -7.85 -4.70 -7.82
C HIS A 270 -9.01 -5.65 -7.53
N ASP A 271 -10.18 -5.11 -7.23
CA ASP A 271 -11.46 -5.83 -7.38
C ASP A 271 -11.78 -5.95 -8.87
N TYR A 272 -11.33 -7.03 -9.49
CA TYR A 272 -11.51 -7.24 -10.93
C TYR A 272 -12.95 -7.58 -11.30
N GLU A 273 -13.74 -8.13 -10.41
CA GLU A 273 -15.15 -8.41 -10.66
C GLU A 273 -15.96 -7.12 -10.87
N ALA A 274 -15.65 -6.09 -10.07
CA ALA A 274 -16.33 -4.80 -10.18
C ALA A 274 -15.74 -3.86 -11.24
N ALA A 275 -14.63 -4.20 -11.88
CA ALA A 275 -13.95 -3.35 -12.85
C ALA A 275 -14.58 -3.42 -14.23
N PRO A 276 -15.19 -2.33 -14.77
CA PRO A 276 -15.85 -2.37 -16.08
C PRO A 276 -14.89 -2.69 -17.22
N GLY A 277 -15.20 -3.72 -18.00
CA GLY A 277 -14.43 -4.11 -19.19
C GLY A 277 -13.07 -4.76 -18.89
N ILE A 278 -12.82 -5.08 -17.65
CA ILE A 278 -11.67 -5.83 -17.16
C ILE A 278 -12.20 -7.13 -16.53
N GLY A 279 -11.34 -8.03 -16.21
CA GLY A 279 -11.71 -9.27 -15.53
C GLY A 279 -11.87 -10.42 -16.52
N ASP A 280 -12.56 -11.45 -16.09
CA ASP A 280 -12.89 -12.68 -16.79
C ASP A 280 -11.69 -13.52 -17.27
N LYS A 281 -11.10 -13.20 -18.43
CA LYS A 281 -10.14 -14.07 -19.15
C LYS A 281 -8.68 -13.63 -19.08
N ARG A 282 -8.40 -12.45 -18.53
CA ARG A 282 -7.03 -11.89 -18.44
C ARG A 282 -6.46 -11.86 -17.05
N PHE A 283 -7.32 -11.79 -16.05
CA PHE A 283 -6.96 -11.67 -14.65
C PHE A 283 -7.71 -12.71 -13.82
N THR A 284 -7.14 -13.07 -12.68
CA THR A 284 -7.83 -13.86 -11.68
C THR A 284 -9.02 -13.07 -11.15
N PRO A 285 -10.21 -13.67 -11.01
CA PRO A 285 -11.40 -12.96 -10.53
C PRO A 285 -11.28 -12.70 -9.01
N LEU A 286 -10.61 -11.60 -8.63
CA LEU A 286 -10.52 -11.14 -7.26
C LEU A 286 -11.74 -10.30 -6.91
N THR A 287 -12.31 -10.52 -5.73
CA THR A 287 -13.54 -9.89 -5.28
C THR A 287 -13.36 -9.28 -3.90
N MET A 288 -13.73 -8.00 -3.76
CA MET A 288 -13.74 -7.29 -2.46
C MET A 288 -14.79 -7.91 -1.53
N GLY A 289 -14.40 -8.23 -0.30
CA GLY A 289 -15.24 -8.88 0.72
C GLY A 289 -15.06 -10.40 0.81
N GLU A 290 -14.25 -11.00 -0.08
CA GLU A 290 -14.01 -12.45 -0.11
C GLU A 290 -12.65 -12.87 0.50
N GLY A 291 -12.03 -11.97 1.26
CA GLY A 291 -10.76 -12.22 1.95
C GLY A 291 -9.55 -11.60 1.25
N TYR A 292 -8.38 -11.83 1.87
CA TYR A 292 -7.13 -11.28 1.34
C TYR A 292 -6.64 -12.01 0.09
N THR A 293 -5.75 -11.38 -0.68
CA THR A 293 -5.14 -11.98 -1.88
C THR A 293 -3.74 -12.48 -1.58
N LEU A 294 -3.35 -13.59 -2.20
CA LEU A 294 -2.01 -14.16 -2.16
C LEU A 294 -1.49 -14.29 -3.59
N SER A 295 -0.37 -13.63 -3.90
CA SER A 295 0.28 -13.75 -5.20
C SER A 295 0.86 -15.13 -5.40
N VAL A 296 0.50 -15.78 -6.51
CA VAL A 296 0.97 -17.12 -6.89
C VAL A 296 1.53 -17.09 -8.32
N GLY A 297 2.29 -18.11 -8.68
CA GLY A 297 2.86 -18.26 -10.02
C GLY A 297 4.37 -17.98 -10.05
N SER A 298 4.92 -17.68 -11.22
CA SER A 298 6.36 -17.75 -11.47
C SER A 298 7.23 -16.75 -10.69
N VAL A 299 6.64 -15.73 -10.07
CA VAL A 299 7.39 -14.75 -9.26
C VAL A 299 7.36 -15.04 -7.76
N ALA A 300 6.43 -15.89 -7.32
CA ALA A 300 6.24 -16.19 -5.91
C ALA A 300 6.91 -17.50 -5.52
N SER A 301 7.36 -17.62 -4.27
CA SER A 301 7.87 -18.86 -3.71
C SER A 301 6.72 -19.83 -3.40
N GLU A 302 6.67 -20.95 -4.10
CA GLU A 302 5.64 -21.99 -3.90
C GLU A 302 5.67 -22.58 -2.48
N TYR A 303 6.84 -22.77 -1.90
CA TYR A 303 6.95 -23.29 -0.54
C TYR A 303 6.46 -22.28 0.51
N LEU A 304 6.84 -21.01 0.38
CA LEU A 304 6.33 -19.95 1.25
C LEU A 304 4.80 -19.84 1.15
N ASN A 305 4.27 -19.84 -0.08
CA ASN A 305 2.83 -19.76 -0.30
C ASN A 305 2.09 -20.93 0.33
N ARG A 306 2.64 -22.15 0.26
CA ARG A 306 2.07 -23.33 0.90
C ARG A 306 1.99 -23.15 2.42
N LEU A 307 3.03 -22.65 3.09
CA LEU A 307 3.01 -22.38 4.53
C LEU A 307 1.94 -21.35 4.89
N ILE A 308 1.77 -20.30 4.07
CA ILE A 308 0.72 -19.30 4.26
C ILE A 308 -0.68 -19.92 4.11
N GLU A 309 -0.89 -20.72 3.07
CA GLU A 309 -2.17 -21.38 2.81
C GLU A 309 -2.52 -22.45 3.86
N GLU A 310 -1.53 -23.19 4.36
CA GLU A 310 -1.71 -24.16 5.45
C GLU A 310 -2.19 -23.44 6.72
N ALA A 311 -1.55 -22.33 7.08
CA ALA A 311 -1.99 -21.49 8.20
C ALA A 311 -3.40 -20.91 7.97
N ALA A 312 -3.67 -20.37 6.78
CA ALA A 312 -4.99 -19.85 6.45
C ALA A 312 -6.08 -20.93 6.57
N LYS A 313 -5.80 -22.14 6.09
CA LYS A 313 -6.72 -23.28 6.18
C LYS A 313 -6.94 -23.73 7.63
N GLU A 314 -5.89 -23.81 8.45
CA GLU A 314 -5.99 -24.19 9.88
C GLU A 314 -6.92 -23.25 10.64
N TYR A 315 -6.86 -21.96 10.37
CA TYR A 315 -7.65 -20.92 11.06
C TYR A 315 -8.93 -20.51 10.31
N GLU A 316 -9.21 -21.11 9.15
CA GLU A 316 -10.37 -20.82 8.29
C GLU A 316 -10.39 -19.37 7.79
N ILE A 317 -9.21 -18.80 7.49
CA ILE A 317 -9.07 -17.45 6.99
C ILE A 317 -9.29 -17.46 5.46
N PRO A 318 -10.18 -16.62 4.93
CA PRO A 318 -10.44 -16.59 3.48
C PRO A 318 -9.26 -16.00 2.73
N VAL A 319 -8.82 -16.70 1.68
CA VAL A 319 -7.70 -16.30 0.81
C VAL A 319 -8.07 -16.50 -0.65
N GLN A 320 -7.71 -15.52 -1.49
CA GLN A 320 -7.90 -15.54 -2.93
C GLN A 320 -6.53 -15.59 -3.62
N ARG A 321 -6.33 -16.48 -4.58
CA ARG A 321 -5.07 -16.58 -5.32
C ARG A 321 -5.06 -15.55 -6.46
N ASP A 322 -4.00 -14.73 -6.52
CA ASP A 322 -3.72 -13.79 -7.61
C ASP A 322 -2.56 -14.30 -8.46
N VAL A 323 -2.81 -14.60 -9.73
CA VAL A 323 -1.80 -15.19 -10.62
C VAL A 323 -0.88 -14.11 -11.18
N CYS A 324 0.36 -14.10 -10.72
CA CYS A 324 1.41 -13.17 -11.15
C CYS A 324 2.50 -13.89 -11.97
N GLY A 325 2.71 -13.42 -13.20
CA GLY A 325 3.65 -14.08 -14.11
C GLY A 325 5.07 -13.51 -14.14
N ARG A 326 5.26 -12.24 -13.79
CA ARG A 326 6.55 -11.55 -13.93
C ARG A 326 6.87 -10.63 -12.77
N ASP A 327 5.91 -9.92 -12.26
CA ASP A 327 6.04 -8.91 -11.22
C ASP A 327 4.73 -8.89 -10.43
N THR A 328 4.79 -8.69 -9.12
CA THR A 328 3.61 -8.52 -8.27
C THR A 328 3.06 -7.09 -8.34
N GLY A 329 3.83 -6.15 -8.86
CA GLY A 329 3.50 -4.73 -8.84
C GLY A 329 3.75 -4.06 -7.48
N THR A 330 4.35 -4.75 -6.50
CA THR A 330 4.49 -4.32 -5.11
C THR A 330 5.93 -4.40 -4.63
N ASP A 331 6.21 -3.96 -3.42
CA ASP A 331 7.50 -4.10 -2.73
C ASP A 331 7.96 -5.55 -2.51
N ALA A 332 7.11 -6.55 -2.75
CA ALA A 332 7.49 -7.98 -2.67
C ALA A 332 8.71 -8.31 -3.54
N MET A 333 8.86 -7.61 -4.66
CA MET A 333 10.02 -7.82 -5.55
C MET A 333 11.29 -7.10 -5.09
N ALA A 334 11.27 -6.42 -3.95
CA ALA A 334 12.42 -5.64 -3.45
C ALA A 334 13.69 -6.48 -3.32
N ALA A 335 13.59 -7.68 -2.75
CA ALA A 335 14.72 -8.60 -2.61
C ALA A 335 15.27 -9.05 -3.97
N VAL A 336 14.39 -9.43 -4.90
CA VAL A 336 14.76 -9.84 -6.26
C VAL A 336 15.45 -8.68 -7.00
N LEU A 337 14.90 -7.48 -6.91
CA LEU A 337 15.49 -6.28 -7.52
C LEU A 337 16.81 -5.86 -6.87
N ALA A 338 17.04 -6.21 -5.61
CA ALA A 338 18.29 -6.02 -4.88
C ALA A 338 19.29 -7.18 -5.09
N SER A 339 18.92 -8.22 -5.84
CA SER A 339 19.72 -9.44 -6.03
C SER A 339 20.01 -10.19 -4.72
N VAL A 340 19.02 -10.22 -3.82
CA VAL A 340 19.06 -10.99 -2.58
C VAL A 340 18.40 -12.34 -2.82
N ASP A 341 19.03 -13.40 -2.32
CA ASP A 341 18.47 -14.76 -2.37
C ASP A 341 17.44 -14.93 -1.26
N ALA A 342 16.20 -14.57 -1.56
CA ALA A 342 15.08 -14.62 -0.63
C ALA A 342 13.84 -15.21 -1.29
N ALA A 343 13.03 -15.94 -0.50
CA ALA A 343 11.70 -16.33 -0.90
C ALA A 343 10.75 -15.12 -0.86
N ALA A 344 10.01 -14.86 -1.92
CA ALA A 344 9.15 -13.69 -1.99
C ALA A 344 7.70 -14.06 -2.36
N THR A 345 6.75 -13.31 -1.81
CA THR A 345 5.34 -13.30 -2.21
C THR A 345 4.71 -11.95 -1.86
N SER A 346 3.50 -11.71 -2.36
CA SER A 346 2.71 -10.53 -1.97
C SER A 346 1.36 -10.96 -1.40
N ILE A 347 0.97 -10.29 -0.33
CA ILE A 347 -0.35 -10.37 0.28
C ILE A 347 -1.04 -9.03 0.07
N GLY A 348 -2.29 -9.07 -0.36
CA GLY A 348 -3.04 -7.87 -0.63
C GLY A 348 -4.51 -7.98 -0.25
N PHE A 349 -5.23 -6.94 -0.56
CA PHE A 349 -6.68 -6.89 -0.38
C PHE A 349 -7.32 -6.15 -1.56
N PRO A 350 -8.43 -6.69 -2.13
CA PRO A 350 -9.04 -6.09 -3.29
C PRO A 350 -9.67 -4.74 -2.96
N ILE A 351 -9.35 -3.71 -3.73
CA ILE A 351 -9.99 -2.40 -3.65
C ILE A 351 -10.59 -1.99 -5.00
N ARG A 352 -11.58 -1.12 -4.95
CA ARG A 352 -12.15 -0.48 -6.14
C ARG A 352 -11.56 0.88 -6.38
N ASN A 353 -11.47 1.26 -7.65
CA ASN A 353 -11.09 2.61 -8.08
C ASN A 353 -9.69 3.05 -7.60
N MET A 354 -8.71 2.15 -7.58
CA MET A 354 -7.31 2.47 -7.25
C MET A 354 -6.83 3.71 -8.02
N HIS A 355 -5.98 4.53 -7.39
CA HIS A 355 -5.46 5.78 -7.95
C HIS A 355 -6.55 6.81 -8.31
N THR A 356 -7.64 6.84 -7.53
CA THR A 356 -8.66 7.89 -7.61
C THR A 356 -8.96 8.48 -6.23
N ILE A 357 -9.85 9.47 -6.19
CA ILE A 357 -10.30 10.07 -4.93
C ILE A 357 -11.29 9.20 -4.14
N SER A 358 -11.78 8.12 -4.73
CA SER A 358 -12.83 7.27 -4.15
C SER A 358 -12.47 5.79 -4.15
N GLU A 359 -11.24 5.50 -3.75
CA GLU A 359 -10.83 4.12 -3.48
C GLU A 359 -11.71 3.53 -2.40
N THR A 360 -12.16 2.30 -2.61
CA THR A 360 -13.09 1.62 -1.70
C THR A 360 -12.51 0.29 -1.29
N GLY A 361 -12.45 0.03 0.01
CA GLY A 361 -12.00 -1.24 0.58
C GLY A 361 -13.06 -1.85 1.50
N HIS A 362 -12.77 -3.08 1.96
CA HIS A 362 -13.62 -3.85 2.88
C HIS A 362 -12.81 -4.23 4.14
N THR A 363 -13.35 -3.94 5.33
CA THR A 363 -12.63 -4.16 6.59
C THR A 363 -12.39 -5.64 6.87
N GLY A 364 -13.27 -6.53 6.42
CA GLY A 364 -13.11 -7.98 6.55
C GLY A 364 -11.87 -8.51 5.81
N ASP A 365 -11.57 -7.98 4.60
CA ASP A 365 -10.38 -8.37 3.84
C ASP A 365 -9.10 -7.91 4.54
N VAL A 366 -9.12 -6.69 5.09
CA VAL A 366 -8.00 -6.12 5.86
C VAL A 366 -7.75 -6.94 7.13
N LEU A 367 -8.80 -7.29 7.87
CA LEU A 367 -8.70 -8.14 9.06
C LEU A 367 -8.22 -9.55 8.70
N ALA A 368 -8.71 -10.12 7.58
CA ALA A 368 -8.23 -11.41 7.09
C ALA A 368 -6.73 -11.38 6.76
N ALA A 369 -6.22 -10.30 6.15
CA ALA A 369 -4.80 -10.13 5.88
C ALA A 369 -3.96 -10.03 7.16
N ILE A 370 -4.40 -9.25 8.16
CA ILE A 370 -3.72 -9.14 9.46
C ILE A 370 -3.59 -10.51 10.11
N HIS A 371 -4.70 -11.22 10.26
CA HIS A 371 -4.68 -12.54 10.89
C HIS A 371 -3.96 -13.58 10.01
N GLY A 372 -4.11 -13.53 8.68
CA GLY A 372 -3.43 -14.43 7.75
C GLY A 372 -1.91 -14.36 7.87
N ILE A 373 -1.35 -13.14 7.87
CA ILE A 373 0.09 -12.92 8.01
C ILE A 373 0.55 -13.35 9.42
N ALA A 374 -0.15 -12.94 10.48
CA ALA A 374 0.24 -13.29 11.84
C ALA A 374 0.25 -14.82 12.04
N ARG A 375 -0.77 -15.54 11.58
CA ARG A 375 -0.85 -17.00 11.68
C ARG A 375 0.20 -17.70 10.82
N ALA A 376 0.53 -17.17 9.64
CA ALA A 376 1.62 -17.69 8.82
C ALA A 376 2.98 -17.55 9.51
N LEU A 377 3.27 -16.41 10.12
CA LEU A 377 4.49 -16.19 10.92
C LEU A 377 4.58 -17.18 12.07
N GLN A 378 3.49 -17.37 12.83
CA GLN A 378 3.44 -18.32 13.93
C GLN A 378 3.54 -19.78 13.46
N HIS A 379 3.01 -20.09 12.29
CA HIS A 379 3.15 -21.41 11.70
C HIS A 379 4.60 -21.73 11.33
N MET A 380 5.29 -20.77 10.71
CA MET A 380 6.74 -20.88 10.43
C MET A 380 7.57 -20.98 11.71
N ASP A 381 7.25 -20.20 12.73
CA ASP A 381 7.91 -20.23 14.05
C ASP A 381 7.75 -21.59 14.73
N LYS A 382 6.54 -22.16 14.74
CA LYS A 382 6.22 -23.46 15.32
C LYS A 382 6.91 -24.61 14.60
N LEU A 383 7.07 -24.52 13.27
CA LEU A 383 7.74 -25.51 12.45
C LEU A 383 9.27 -25.36 12.46
N ASP A 384 9.80 -24.31 13.09
CA ASP A 384 11.22 -23.94 13.07
C ASP A 384 11.79 -23.92 11.64
N VAL A 385 11.05 -23.25 10.72
CA VAL A 385 11.42 -23.14 9.31
C VAL A 385 12.72 -22.39 9.17
N THR A 386 13.65 -22.94 8.42
CA THR A 386 14.97 -22.33 8.15
C THR A 386 15.06 -21.78 6.74
N ALA A 387 16.04 -20.90 6.50
CA ALA A 387 16.36 -20.41 5.16
C ALA A 387 16.72 -21.57 4.20
N ASP A 388 17.34 -22.64 4.71
CA ASP A 388 17.71 -23.81 3.91
C ASP A 388 16.47 -24.62 3.50
N ASP A 389 15.46 -24.72 4.33
CA ASP A 389 14.19 -25.36 3.98
C ASP A 389 13.54 -24.63 2.79
N LEU A 390 13.54 -23.31 2.80
CA LEU A 390 13.02 -22.51 1.70
C LEU A 390 13.79 -22.71 0.39
N ARG A 391 15.11 -22.89 0.46
CA ARG A 391 15.96 -23.14 -0.71
C ARG A 391 15.85 -24.58 -1.25
N GLN A 392 15.72 -25.56 -0.37
CA GLN A 392 15.70 -26.98 -0.73
C GLN A 392 14.33 -27.51 -1.12
N SER A 393 13.27 -26.85 -0.67
CA SER A 393 11.89 -27.29 -0.89
C SER A 393 11.28 -26.85 -2.22
N HIS A 394 12.10 -26.47 -3.20
CA HIS A 394 11.61 -26.20 -4.54
C HIS A 394 10.99 -27.46 -5.18
N PRO A 395 9.81 -27.33 -5.80
CA PRO A 395 9.20 -28.45 -6.54
C PRO A 395 10.13 -28.94 -7.65
N ARG A 396 10.31 -30.25 -7.73
CA ARG A 396 11.06 -30.90 -8.80
C ARG A 396 10.10 -31.50 -9.80
N LEU A 397 10.29 -31.16 -11.09
CA LEU A 397 9.44 -31.64 -12.19
C LEU A 397 10.04 -32.86 -12.92
N ASP A 398 11.13 -33.42 -12.41
CA ASP A 398 11.79 -34.59 -12.95
C ASP A 398 11.27 -35.91 -12.37
N ASP A 399 10.38 -35.84 -11.38
CA ASP A 399 9.74 -36.99 -10.72
C ASP A 399 8.25 -36.70 -10.47
N VAL A 400 7.49 -36.53 -11.56
CA VAL A 400 6.07 -36.20 -11.53
C VAL A 400 5.24 -37.32 -12.14
N GLU A 401 4.09 -37.61 -11.53
CA GLU A 401 3.12 -38.58 -12.06
C GLU A 401 2.47 -38.04 -13.34
N LEU A 402 2.44 -38.86 -14.37
CA LEU A 402 1.69 -38.56 -15.60
C LEU A 402 0.23 -38.96 -15.42
N VAL A 403 -0.65 -37.98 -15.30
CA VAL A 403 -2.11 -38.20 -15.32
C VAL A 403 -2.62 -38.05 -16.74
N SER A 404 -3.08 -39.13 -17.36
CA SER A 404 -3.57 -39.20 -18.74
C SER A 404 -5.11 -39.26 -18.86
N GLU A 405 -5.82 -39.43 -17.76
CA GLU A 405 -7.27 -39.55 -17.74
C GLU A 405 -7.88 -38.67 -16.65
N LEU A 406 -9.08 -38.12 -16.93
CA LEU A 406 -9.83 -37.39 -15.91
C LEU A 406 -10.37 -38.35 -14.84
N PRO A 407 -10.36 -37.98 -13.57
CA PRO A 407 -11.04 -38.75 -12.54
C PRO A 407 -12.54 -38.82 -12.85
N GLU A 408 -13.17 -39.96 -12.49
CA GLU A 408 -14.63 -40.08 -12.62
C GLU A 408 -15.31 -39.01 -11.77
N ALA A 409 -16.37 -38.38 -12.31
CA ALA A 409 -17.15 -37.42 -11.56
C ALA A 409 -17.78 -38.13 -10.36
N SER A 410 -17.49 -37.64 -9.16
CA SER A 410 -18.20 -38.09 -7.96
C SER A 410 -19.64 -37.56 -8.01
N ASP A 411 -20.61 -38.46 -7.87
CA ASP A 411 -22.05 -38.18 -7.76
C ASP A 411 -22.38 -37.21 -6.60
#